data_26b5481efe1c20491c8da05d2b0bc79a
#
_entry.id   26b5481efe1c20491c8da05d2b0bc79a
#
_cell.length_a   1.000
_cell.length_b   1.000
_cell.length_c   1.000
_cell.angle_alpha   90.00
_cell.angle_beta   90.00
_cell.angle_gamma   90.00
#
_symmetry.space_group_name_H-M   'P 1'
#
loop_
_entity.id
_entity.type
_entity.pdbx_description
1 polymer ?
#
loop_
_entity_poly.entity_id
_entity_poly.type
_entity_poly.pdbx_seq_one_letter_code
_entity_poly.pdbx_strand_id
1 'polypeptide(L)'
;MKSKKYATKTLMIVIGSIISAYGITLAIGAGFGGATLAILWQGLTNVTGMSIGTSSFVVAVAMIIFAFFYDRKQINVGTILYQIIYSFFVDVFTKIQHYTDIKAVNFVIMLLGIAIFSFGTGLYSAADFGRGSYEAVTFSLAEKNGWKIKIVRMVLDIIMVIIGVLLGGKFGICTIATVLLSGPIIQATVSTVKKSKILKKIS
;
A
#
# COMPACT_ATOMS: atom_id res chain seq x y z
N MET A 1 28.35 -9.83 -9.38
CA MET A 1 27.15 -9.29 -10.04
C MET A 1 25.85 -9.60 -9.29
N LYS A 2 25.56 -10.84 -8.87
CA LYS A 2 24.32 -11.19 -8.15
C LYS A 2 24.08 -10.36 -6.86
N SER A 3 25.12 -10.13 -6.04
CA SER A 3 25.01 -9.36 -4.78
C SER A 3 24.56 -7.91 -5.02
N LYS A 4 25.10 -7.21 -6.02
CA LYS A 4 24.67 -5.84 -6.36
C LYS A 4 23.21 -5.76 -6.83
N LYS A 5 22.73 -6.79 -7.54
CA LYS A 5 21.35 -6.90 -7.97
C LYS A 5 20.38 -6.98 -6.77
N TYR A 6 20.67 -7.86 -5.81
CA TYR A 6 19.84 -7.99 -4.60
C TYR A 6 19.90 -6.71 -3.75
N ALA A 7 21.07 -6.11 -3.56
CA ALA A 7 21.22 -4.86 -2.82
C ALA A 7 20.36 -3.73 -3.41
N THR A 8 20.35 -3.56 -4.74
CA THR A 8 19.54 -2.53 -5.39
C THR A 8 18.04 -2.80 -5.24
N LYS A 9 17.59 -4.05 -5.40
CA LYS A 9 16.18 -4.43 -5.20
C LYS A 9 15.73 -4.17 -3.75
N THR A 10 16.55 -4.56 -2.78
CA THR A 10 16.29 -4.30 -1.36
C THR A 10 16.20 -2.79 -1.08
N LEU A 11 17.13 -2.00 -1.61
CA LEU A 11 17.12 -0.55 -1.45
C LEU A 11 15.85 0.09 -2.03
N MET A 12 15.41 -0.37 -3.22
CA MET A 12 14.16 0.10 -3.82
C MET A 12 12.93 -0.24 -2.95
N ILE A 13 12.91 -1.42 -2.31
CA ILE A 13 11.84 -1.80 -1.39
C ILE A 13 11.87 -0.88 -0.17
N VAL A 14 13.03 -0.70 0.46
CA VAL A 14 13.17 0.14 1.66
C VAL A 14 12.71 1.57 1.39
N ILE A 15 13.25 2.20 0.34
CA ILE A 15 12.90 3.59 -0.03
C ILE A 15 11.42 3.67 -0.44
N GLY A 16 10.95 2.73 -1.27
CA GLY A 16 9.57 2.70 -1.71
C GLY A 16 8.58 2.53 -0.55
N SER A 17 8.91 1.68 0.44
CA SER A 17 8.10 1.49 1.65
C SER A 17 7.99 2.77 2.49
N ILE A 18 9.11 3.47 2.71
CA ILE A 18 9.16 4.72 3.48
C ILE A 18 8.35 5.80 2.77
N ILE A 19 8.54 5.98 1.46
CA ILE A 19 7.80 6.95 0.66
C ILE A 19 6.29 6.63 0.68
N SER A 20 5.92 5.35 0.52
CA SER A 20 4.52 4.93 0.57
C SER A 20 3.90 5.20 1.94
N ALA A 21 4.61 4.89 3.03
CA ALA A 21 4.13 5.14 4.38
C ALA A 21 3.92 6.64 4.65
N TYR A 22 4.84 7.48 4.19
CA TYR A 22 4.69 8.94 4.29
C TYR A 22 3.47 9.44 3.52
N GLY A 23 3.29 9.00 2.27
CA GLY A 23 2.18 9.41 1.44
C GLY A 23 0.82 8.98 1.97
N ILE A 24 0.69 7.72 2.43
CA ILE A 24 -0.60 7.23 2.93
C ILE A 24 -1.02 7.94 4.21
N THR A 25 -0.07 8.21 5.12
CA THR A 25 -0.38 8.93 6.36
C THR A 25 -0.81 10.38 6.08
N LEU A 26 -0.16 11.06 5.12
CA LEU A 26 -0.62 12.38 4.64
C LEU A 26 -2.06 12.31 4.11
N ALA A 27 -2.38 11.30 3.31
CA ALA A 27 -3.69 11.18 2.69
C ALA A 27 -4.80 10.93 3.71
N ILE A 28 -4.60 9.97 4.64
CA ILE A 28 -5.62 9.59 5.62
C ILE A 28 -5.77 10.60 6.76
N GLY A 29 -4.68 11.25 7.17
CA GLY A 29 -4.70 12.25 8.23
C GLY A 29 -5.31 13.60 7.84
N ALA A 30 -5.43 13.87 6.54
CA ALA A 30 -6.05 15.10 6.01
C ALA A 30 -7.56 15.24 6.31
N GLY A 31 -8.21 14.19 6.86
CA GLY A 31 -9.59 14.28 7.35
C GLY A 31 -10.69 14.02 6.31
N PHE A 32 -10.35 13.55 5.10
CA PHE A 32 -11.30 13.24 4.02
C PHE A 32 -11.61 11.74 3.88
N GLY A 33 -11.42 10.96 4.93
CA GLY A 33 -11.58 9.50 4.94
C GLY A 33 -10.29 8.75 4.67
N GLY A 34 -10.35 7.42 4.59
CA GLY A 34 -9.22 6.55 4.34
C GLY A 34 -9.12 6.07 2.89
N ALA A 35 -7.95 5.59 2.46
CA ALA A 35 -7.84 4.71 1.30
C ALA A 35 -8.54 3.37 1.59
N THR A 36 -8.88 2.57 0.57
CA THR A 36 -9.72 1.36 0.74
C THR A 36 -9.25 0.45 1.87
N LEU A 37 -7.99 0.06 1.86
CA LEU A 37 -7.41 -0.78 2.91
C LEU A 37 -7.19 -0.01 4.23
N ALA A 38 -6.92 1.30 4.16
CA ALA A 38 -6.71 2.11 5.34
C ALA A 38 -8.00 2.33 6.16
N ILE A 39 -9.17 2.23 5.55
CA ILE A 39 -10.45 2.23 6.27
C ILE A 39 -10.54 1.03 7.21
N LEU A 40 -10.08 -0.14 6.76
CA LEU A 40 -9.99 -1.33 7.60
C LEU A 40 -9.00 -1.15 8.76
N TRP A 41 -7.84 -0.54 8.51
CA TRP A 41 -6.87 -0.23 9.58
C TRP A 41 -7.45 0.75 10.60
N GLN A 42 -8.12 1.82 10.14
CA GLN A 42 -8.81 2.77 11.03
C GLN A 42 -9.88 2.06 11.87
N GLY A 43 -10.68 1.20 11.24
CA GLY A 43 -11.69 0.42 11.94
C GLY A 43 -11.08 -0.49 13.01
N LEU A 44 -10.01 -1.21 12.67
CA LEU A 44 -9.30 -2.06 13.61
C LEU A 44 -8.67 -1.26 14.76
N THR A 45 -8.07 -0.10 14.46
CA THR A 45 -7.55 0.85 15.46
C THR A 45 -8.65 1.29 16.42
N ASN A 46 -9.83 1.63 15.92
CA ASN A 46 -10.95 2.08 16.75
C ASN A 46 -11.44 1.00 17.73
N VAL A 47 -11.51 -0.26 17.27
CA VAL A 47 -12.02 -1.38 18.09
C VAL A 47 -10.99 -1.91 19.07
N THR A 48 -9.70 -1.93 18.67
CA THR A 48 -8.65 -2.61 19.46
C THR A 48 -7.76 -1.66 20.24
N GLY A 49 -7.75 -0.36 19.91
CA GLY A 49 -6.83 0.62 20.48
C GLY A 49 -5.38 0.52 19.94
N MET A 50 -5.11 -0.36 18.97
CA MET A 50 -3.81 -0.46 18.31
C MET A 50 -3.50 0.80 17.51
N SER A 51 -2.21 1.07 17.24
CA SER A 51 -1.82 2.10 16.29
C SER A 51 -2.22 1.75 14.86
N ILE A 52 -2.31 2.75 13.98
CA ILE A 52 -2.64 2.54 12.55
C ILE A 52 -1.59 1.66 11.86
N GLY A 53 -0.30 1.84 12.15
CA GLY A 53 0.76 0.99 11.60
C GLY A 53 0.67 -0.44 12.12
N THR A 54 0.41 -0.64 13.41
CA THR A 54 0.19 -2.00 13.97
C THR A 54 -1.04 -2.64 13.35
N SER A 55 -2.15 -1.92 13.20
CA SER A 55 -3.36 -2.42 12.52
C SER A 55 -3.08 -2.80 11.07
N SER A 56 -2.30 -1.98 10.34
CA SER A 56 -1.88 -2.30 8.98
C SER A 56 -1.02 -3.57 8.93
N PHE A 57 -0.13 -3.75 9.89
CA PHE A 57 0.72 -4.93 9.99
C PHE A 57 -0.09 -6.20 10.24
N VAL A 58 -1.03 -6.16 11.19
CA VAL A 58 -1.92 -7.30 11.51
C VAL A 58 -2.74 -7.72 10.29
N VAL A 59 -3.36 -6.77 9.61
CA VAL A 59 -4.12 -7.03 8.37
C VAL A 59 -3.22 -7.65 7.30
N ALA A 60 -2.02 -7.10 7.13
CA ALA A 60 -1.07 -7.61 6.14
C ALA A 60 -0.56 -9.02 6.47
N VAL A 61 -0.31 -9.33 7.75
CA VAL A 61 0.06 -10.68 8.19
C VAL A 61 -1.06 -11.66 7.86
N ALA A 62 -2.32 -11.31 8.16
CA ALA A 62 -3.47 -12.15 7.80
C ALA A 62 -3.54 -12.39 6.28
N MET A 63 -3.33 -11.36 5.47
CA MET A 63 -3.27 -11.48 4.01
C MET A 63 -2.11 -12.33 3.52
N ILE A 64 -0.92 -12.18 4.11
CA ILE A 64 0.26 -12.99 3.77
C ILE A 64 0.01 -14.46 4.11
N ILE A 65 -0.56 -14.74 5.28
CA ILE A 65 -0.93 -16.10 5.69
C ILE A 65 -1.93 -16.70 4.69
N PHE A 66 -2.99 -15.96 4.35
CA PHE A 66 -3.95 -16.41 3.35
C PHE A 66 -3.27 -16.73 2.00
N ALA A 67 -2.49 -15.80 1.46
CA ALA A 67 -1.81 -15.98 0.20
C ALA A 67 -0.77 -17.12 0.25
N PHE A 68 -0.10 -17.33 1.40
CA PHE A 68 0.85 -18.42 1.58
C PHE A 68 0.19 -19.80 1.45
N PHE A 69 -0.97 -19.99 2.05
CA PHE A 69 -1.70 -21.25 1.93
C PHE A 69 -2.45 -21.40 0.62
N TYR A 70 -2.86 -20.28 0.01
CA TYR A 70 -3.63 -20.32 -1.24
C TYR A 70 -2.75 -20.40 -2.49
N ASP A 71 -1.74 -19.54 -2.62
CA ASP A 71 -0.75 -19.52 -3.70
C ASP A 71 0.59 -18.93 -3.25
N ARG A 72 1.45 -19.79 -2.74
CA ARG A 72 2.77 -19.42 -2.20
C ARG A 72 3.67 -18.66 -3.18
N LYS A 73 3.44 -18.77 -4.49
CA LYS A 73 4.27 -18.16 -5.53
C LYS A 73 4.26 -16.62 -5.47
N GLN A 74 3.21 -16.05 -4.90
CA GLN A 74 3.03 -14.59 -4.81
C GLN A 74 3.83 -13.95 -3.68
N ILE A 75 4.32 -14.75 -2.72
CA ILE A 75 5.03 -14.27 -1.53
C ILE A 75 6.53 -14.47 -1.70
N ASN A 76 7.30 -13.42 -1.36
CA ASN A 76 8.76 -13.47 -1.34
C ASN A 76 9.29 -12.67 -0.14
N VAL A 77 10.58 -12.74 0.11
CA VAL A 77 11.27 -11.98 1.17
C VAL A 77 10.95 -10.48 1.08
N GLY A 78 10.87 -9.94 -0.14
CA GLY A 78 10.49 -8.55 -0.36
C GLY A 78 9.10 -8.18 0.14
N THR A 79 8.14 -9.11 0.14
CA THR A 79 6.79 -8.90 0.68
C THR A 79 6.84 -8.62 2.19
N ILE A 80 7.61 -9.44 2.91
CA ILE A 80 7.77 -9.32 4.37
C ILE A 80 8.55 -8.05 4.71
N LEU A 81 9.64 -7.79 4.01
CA LEU A 81 10.48 -6.61 4.22
C LEU A 81 9.69 -5.31 3.99
N TYR A 82 8.95 -5.23 2.87
CA TYR A 82 8.07 -4.10 2.59
C TYR A 82 7.10 -3.86 3.74
N GLN A 83 6.40 -4.90 4.18
CA GLN A 83 5.34 -4.74 5.16
C GLN A 83 5.85 -4.29 6.54
N ILE A 84 6.98 -4.84 7.00
CA ILE A 84 7.59 -4.44 8.27
C ILE A 84 7.98 -2.96 8.23
N ILE A 85 8.72 -2.55 7.20
CA ILE A 85 9.19 -1.18 7.04
C ILE A 85 8.00 -0.22 6.90
N TYR A 86 7.06 -0.56 6.03
CA TYR A 86 5.88 0.25 5.77
C TYR A 86 5.05 0.51 7.04
N SER A 87 4.69 -0.55 7.77
CA SER A 87 3.87 -0.42 8.98
C SER A 87 4.57 0.36 10.09
N PHE A 88 5.87 0.14 10.27
CA PHE A 88 6.68 0.91 11.22
C PHE A 88 6.67 2.41 10.90
N PHE A 89 6.93 2.76 9.63
CA PHE A 89 6.96 4.16 9.22
C PHE A 89 5.57 4.80 9.15
N VAL A 90 4.49 4.04 8.95
CA VAL A 90 3.12 4.54 9.11
C VAL A 90 2.92 5.06 10.53
N ASP A 91 3.34 4.34 11.55
CA ASP A 91 3.23 4.80 12.94
C ASP A 91 4.12 6.01 13.25
N VAL A 92 5.35 6.02 12.71
CA VAL A 92 6.26 7.17 12.87
C VAL A 92 5.65 8.42 12.25
N PHE A 93 5.22 8.35 11.01
CA PHE A 93 4.72 9.51 10.27
C PHE A 93 3.36 10.00 10.79
N THR A 94 2.49 9.11 11.25
CA THR A 94 1.21 9.50 11.87
C THR A 94 1.43 10.41 13.10
N LYS A 95 2.54 10.24 13.82
CA LYS A 95 2.85 11.05 15.03
C LYS A 95 3.47 12.41 14.75
N ILE A 96 4.12 12.58 13.59
CA ILE A 96 4.90 13.78 13.27
C ILE A 96 4.25 14.69 12.24
N GLN A 97 3.21 14.21 11.56
CA GLN A 97 2.50 15.02 10.56
C GLN A 97 1.51 15.96 11.23
N HIS A 98 1.46 17.19 10.71
CA HIS A 98 0.55 18.23 11.17
C HIS A 98 -0.33 18.67 10.01
N TYR A 99 -1.57 19.02 10.36
CA TYR A 99 -2.59 19.47 9.41
C TYR A 99 -3.07 20.84 9.83
N THR A 100 -3.65 21.58 8.89
CA THR A 100 -4.18 22.92 9.13
C THR A 100 -5.69 22.88 9.36
N ASP A 101 -6.26 23.94 9.91
CA ASP A 101 -7.71 24.09 10.03
C ASP A 101 -8.39 24.42 8.67
N ILE A 102 -7.59 24.78 7.66
CA ILE A 102 -8.08 25.15 6.34
C ILE A 102 -8.34 23.89 5.51
N LYS A 103 -9.62 23.52 5.34
CA LYS A 103 -10.05 22.32 4.62
C LYS A 103 -9.49 22.23 3.18
N ALA A 104 -9.40 23.37 2.48
CA ALA A 104 -8.87 23.38 1.10
C ALA A 104 -7.39 22.99 1.06
N VAL A 105 -6.59 23.41 2.03
CA VAL A 105 -5.17 23.02 2.15
C VAL A 105 -5.06 21.53 2.45
N ASN A 106 -5.85 21.03 3.40
CA ASN A 106 -5.87 19.60 3.72
C ASN A 106 -6.33 18.75 2.53
N PHE A 107 -7.22 19.26 1.70
CA PHE A 107 -7.61 18.56 0.46
C PHE A 107 -6.43 18.42 -0.51
N VAL A 108 -5.62 19.48 -0.68
CA VAL A 108 -4.40 19.40 -1.49
C VAL A 108 -3.38 18.45 -0.86
N ILE A 109 -3.21 18.47 0.46
CA ILE A 109 -2.34 17.54 1.21
C ILE A 109 -2.79 16.09 0.96
N MET A 110 -4.09 15.81 0.99
CA MET A 110 -4.64 14.48 0.67
C MET A 110 -4.25 14.04 -0.75
N LEU A 111 -4.43 14.88 -1.75
CA LEU A 111 -4.08 14.54 -3.14
C LEU A 111 -2.58 14.31 -3.32
N LEU A 112 -1.74 15.15 -2.73
CA LEU A 112 -0.29 14.95 -2.70
C LEU A 112 0.09 13.66 -1.96
N GLY A 113 -0.57 13.37 -0.85
CA GLY A 113 -0.40 12.13 -0.11
C GLY A 113 -0.69 10.89 -0.98
N ILE A 114 -1.80 10.90 -1.72
CA ILE A 114 -2.15 9.82 -2.66
C ILE A 114 -1.09 9.68 -3.76
N ALA A 115 -0.60 10.79 -4.31
CA ALA A 115 0.43 10.76 -5.35
C ALA A 115 1.75 10.19 -4.82
N ILE A 116 2.20 10.64 -3.64
CA ILE A 116 3.43 10.16 -2.98
C ILE A 116 3.30 8.68 -2.61
N PHE A 117 2.18 8.26 -2.02
CA PHE A 117 1.88 6.87 -1.71
C PHE A 117 1.97 5.99 -2.96
N SER A 118 1.32 6.42 -4.04
CA SER A 118 1.28 5.68 -5.29
C SER A 118 2.65 5.59 -5.97
N PHE A 119 3.44 6.67 -5.91
CA PHE A 119 4.82 6.68 -6.40
C PHE A 119 5.70 5.70 -5.62
N GLY A 120 5.67 5.73 -4.28
CA GLY A 120 6.42 4.82 -3.43
C GLY A 120 6.03 3.35 -3.67
N THR A 121 4.72 3.10 -3.80
CA THR A 121 4.17 1.77 -4.14
C THR A 121 4.66 1.29 -5.51
N GLY A 122 4.69 2.16 -6.50
CA GLY A 122 5.24 1.87 -7.82
C GLY A 122 6.75 1.58 -7.78
N LEU A 123 7.50 2.31 -6.95
CA LEU A 123 8.94 2.13 -6.81
C LEU A 123 9.29 0.75 -6.23
N TYR A 124 8.68 0.33 -5.12
CA TYR A 124 8.95 -1.00 -4.57
C TYR A 124 8.46 -2.11 -5.51
N SER A 125 7.31 -1.92 -6.16
CA SER A 125 6.74 -2.91 -7.09
C SER A 125 7.65 -3.12 -8.32
N ALA A 126 8.35 -2.07 -8.76
CA ALA A 126 9.31 -2.15 -9.87
C ALA A 126 10.56 -2.99 -9.54
N ALA A 127 10.87 -3.19 -8.25
CA ALA A 127 11.99 -4.05 -7.82
C ALA A 127 11.78 -5.53 -8.19
N ASP A 128 10.53 -5.95 -8.41
CA ASP A 128 10.17 -7.34 -8.77
C ASP A 128 10.84 -8.36 -7.84
N PHE A 129 10.64 -8.15 -6.53
CA PHE A 129 11.26 -8.96 -5.46
C PHE A 129 10.26 -9.41 -4.41
N GLY A 130 9.00 -9.50 -4.78
CA GLY A 130 7.84 -9.84 -3.98
C GLY A 130 6.72 -8.84 -4.19
N ARG A 131 5.50 -9.28 -3.98
CA ARG A 131 4.29 -8.44 -4.06
C ARG A 131 3.94 -7.94 -2.67
N GLY A 132 3.32 -6.78 -2.53
CA GLY A 132 2.69 -6.36 -1.27
C GLY A 132 1.63 -7.38 -0.82
N SER A 133 1.29 -7.40 0.46
CA SER A 133 0.32 -8.36 1.02
C SER A 133 -1.02 -8.36 0.29
N TYR A 134 -1.54 -7.17 -0.02
CA TYR A 134 -2.80 -6.99 -0.74
C TYR A 134 -2.72 -7.46 -2.20
N GLU A 135 -1.64 -7.10 -2.90
CA GLU A 135 -1.38 -7.57 -4.25
C GLU A 135 -1.19 -9.09 -4.28
N ALA A 136 -0.50 -9.67 -3.30
CA ALA A 136 -0.32 -11.12 -3.21
C ALA A 136 -1.66 -11.85 -3.15
N VAL A 137 -2.60 -11.41 -2.31
CA VAL A 137 -3.97 -11.96 -2.24
C VAL A 137 -4.70 -11.77 -3.57
N THR A 138 -4.65 -10.56 -4.13
CA THR A 138 -5.34 -10.23 -5.38
C THR A 138 -4.88 -11.14 -6.52
N PHE A 139 -3.57 -11.30 -6.69
CA PHE A 139 -3.01 -12.14 -7.76
C PHE A 139 -3.21 -13.62 -7.48
N SER A 140 -3.08 -14.07 -6.23
CA SER A 140 -3.38 -15.46 -5.85
C SER A 140 -4.79 -15.87 -6.26
N LEU A 141 -5.79 -15.05 -5.94
CA LEU A 141 -7.18 -15.31 -6.30
C LEU A 141 -7.40 -15.24 -7.82
N ALA A 142 -6.82 -14.24 -8.48
CA ALA A 142 -6.99 -14.03 -9.91
C ALA A 142 -6.37 -15.19 -10.74
N GLU A 143 -5.10 -15.52 -10.48
CA GLU A 143 -4.36 -16.50 -11.26
C GLU A 143 -4.90 -17.92 -11.04
N LYS A 144 -5.20 -18.30 -9.79
CA LYS A 144 -5.66 -19.65 -9.47
C LYS A 144 -7.07 -19.97 -9.97
N ASN A 145 -7.95 -18.96 -10.03
CA ASN A 145 -9.33 -19.13 -10.49
C ASN A 145 -9.57 -18.67 -11.94
N GLY A 146 -8.55 -18.15 -12.63
CA GLY A 146 -8.71 -17.60 -13.98
C GLY A 146 -9.54 -16.32 -14.03
N TRP A 147 -9.62 -15.57 -12.90
CA TRP A 147 -10.41 -14.35 -12.82
C TRP A 147 -9.60 -13.12 -13.24
N LYS A 148 -10.31 -12.09 -13.74
CA LYS A 148 -9.66 -10.82 -14.09
C LYS A 148 -9.19 -10.11 -12.83
N ILE A 149 -7.91 -9.74 -12.75
CA ILE A 149 -7.29 -9.04 -11.61
C ILE A 149 -8.12 -7.81 -11.17
N LYS A 150 -8.62 -7.04 -12.16
CA LYS A 150 -9.46 -5.87 -11.89
C LYS A 150 -10.73 -6.21 -11.09
N ILE A 151 -11.37 -7.33 -11.41
CA ILE A 151 -12.62 -7.75 -10.73
C ILE A 151 -12.29 -8.20 -9.31
N VAL A 152 -11.25 -9.03 -9.15
CA VAL A 152 -10.81 -9.50 -7.81
C VAL A 152 -10.47 -8.32 -6.92
N ARG A 153 -9.68 -7.35 -7.44
CA ARG A 153 -9.31 -6.15 -6.69
C ARG A 153 -10.55 -5.34 -6.27
N MET A 154 -11.48 -5.12 -7.18
CA MET A 154 -12.71 -4.38 -6.89
C MET A 154 -13.55 -5.07 -5.79
N VAL A 155 -13.69 -6.39 -5.85
CA VAL A 155 -14.42 -7.15 -4.83
C VAL A 155 -13.70 -7.07 -3.48
N LEU A 156 -12.38 -7.24 -3.46
CA LEU A 156 -11.58 -7.10 -2.23
C LEU A 156 -11.68 -5.68 -1.66
N ASP A 157 -11.58 -4.65 -2.48
CA ASP A 157 -11.73 -3.25 -2.05
C ASP A 157 -13.10 -3.03 -1.40
N ILE A 158 -14.18 -3.53 -2.01
CA ILE A 158 -15.54 -3.43 -1.45
C ILE A 158 -15.63 -4.14 -0.09
N ILE A 159 -15.10 -5.36 0.01
CA ILE A 159 -15.11 -6.13 1.26
C ILE A 159 -14.35 -5.38 2.36
N MET A 160 -13.14 -4.87 2.05
CA MET A 160 -12.31 -4.15 3.01
C MET A 160 -12.96 -2.85 3.48
N VAL A 161 -13.61 -2.12 2.56
CA VAL A 161 -14.36 -0.90 2.90
C VAL A 161 -15.55 -1.23 3.78
N ILE A 162 -16.37 -2.24 3.44
CA ILE A 162 -17.53 -2.63 4.24
C ILE A 162 -17.10 -3.01 5.67
N ILE A 163 -16.14 -3.93 5.80
CA ILE A 163 -15.65 -4.36 7.12
C ILE A 163 -15.07 -3.16 7.88
N GLY A 164 -14.25 -2.35 7.23
CA GLY A 164 -13.62 -1.20 7.87
C GLY A 164 -14.62 -0.16 8.36
N VAL A 165 -15.67 0.14 7.57
CA VAL A 165 -16.75 1.06 7.97
C VAL A 165 -17.58 0.49 9.13
N LEU A 166 -17.90 -0.81 9.10
CA LEU A 166 -18.61 -1.46 10.21
C LEU A 166 -17.80 -1.42 11.53
N LEU A 167 -16.47 -1.39 11.44
CA LEU A 167 -15.57 -1.21 12.59
C LEU A 167 -15.33 0.28 12.95
N GLY A 168 -16.00 1.23 12.29
CA GLY A 168 -15.88 2.66 12.54
C GLY A 168 -14.79 3.39 11.74
N GLY A 169 -14.24 2.77 10.72
CA GLY A 169 -13.34 3.42 9.76
C GLY A 169 -14.07 4.46 8.91
N LYS A 170 -13.37 5.50 8.48
CA LYS A 170 -13.97 6.65 7.79
C LYS A 170 -13.89 6.50 6.26
N PHE A 171 -15.03 6.24 5.62
CA PHE A 171 -15.19 6.36 4.18
C PHE A 171 -15.31 7.82 3.76
N GLY A 172 -14.72 8.20 2.62
CA GLY A 172 -14.84 9.58 2.15
C GLY A 172 -14.21 9.84 0.78
N ILE A 173 -13.99 11.11 0.47
CA ILE A 173 -13.41 11.56 -0.81
C ILE A 173 -12.02 10.94 -1.04
N CYS A 174 -11.23 10.78 0.02
CA CYS A 174 -9.91 10.13 -0.05
C CYS A 174 -10.02 8.71 -0.61
N THR A 175 -11.06 7.94 -0.24
CA THR A 175 -11.28 6.58 -0.75
C THR A 175 -11.49 6.59 -2.26
N ILE A 176 -12.38 7.46 -2.74
CA ILE A 176 -12.70 7.59 -4.17
C ILE A 176 -11.47 8.05 -4.94
N ALA A 177 -10.78 9.09 -4.45
CA ALA A 177 -9.58 9.62 -5.07
C ALA A 177 -8.46 8.57 -5.15
N THR A 178 -8.27 7.77 -4.10
CA THR A 178 -7.25 6.70 -4.08
C THR A 178 -7.56 5.63 -5.13
N VAL A 179 -8.81 5.19 -5.23
CA VAL A 179 -9.24 4.19 -6.23
C VAL A 179 -8.98 4.69 -7.66
N LEU A 180 -9.26 5.96 -7.92
CA LEU A 180 -9.13 6.54 -9.26
C LEU A 180 -7.67 6.86 -9.65
N LEU A 181 -6.87 7.37 -8.70
CA LEU A 181 -5.55 7.95 -8.99
C LEU A 181 -4.40 6.97 -8.73
N SER A 182 -4.50 6.09 -7.74
CA SER A 182 -3.34 5.27 -7.35
C SER A 182 -2.91 4.31 -8.44
N GLY A 183 -3.84 3.62 -9.09
CA GLY A 183 -3.53 2.65 -10.15
C GLY A 183 -2.71 3.23 -11.31
N PRO A 184 -3.18 4.30 -11.96
CA PRO A 184 -2.43 4.98 -13.03
C PRO A 184 -1.04 5.46 -12.60
N ILE A 185 -0.92 6.06 -11.40
CA ILE A 185 0.38 6.57 -10.90
C ILE A 185 1.34 5.41 -10.63
N ILE A 186 0.88 4.34 -9.98
CA ILE A 186 1.68 3.13 -9.73
C ILE A 186 2.19 2.56 -11.06
N GLN A 187 1.30 2.39 -12.05
CA GLN A 187 1.67 1.83 -13.35
C GLN A 187 2.67 2.73 -14.10
N ALA A 188 2.47 4.05 -14.10
CA ALA A 188 3.41 5.01 -14.67
C ALA A 188 4.79 4.92 -14.01
N THR A 189 4.83 4.87 -12.68
CA THR A 189 6.08 4.74 -11.92
C THR A 189 6.80 3.43 -12.24
N VAL A 190 6.09 2.29 -12.21
CA VAL A 190 6.67 0.97 -12.54
C VAL A 190 7.24 0.98 -13.96
N SER A 191 6.50 1.50 -14.94
CA SER A 191 6.96 1.53 -16.33
C SER A 191 8.18 2.42 -16.52
N THR A 192 8.21 3.58 -15.87
CA THR A 192 9.34 4.53 -15.93
C THR A 192 10.60 3.95 -15.29
N VAL A 193 10.45 3.37 -14.09
CA VAL A 193 11.57 2.74 -13.37
C VAL A 193 12.12 1.54 -14.12
N LYS A 194 11.26 0.68 -14.69
CA LYS A 194 11.71 -0.48 -15.50
C LYS A 194 12.41 -0.07 -16.80
N LYS A 195 12.03 1.06 -17.41
CA LYS A 195 12.71 1.63 -18.58
C LYS A 195 14.04 2.30 -18.25
N SER A 196 14.25 2.70 -16.99
CA SER A 196 15.48 3.37 -16.57
C SER A 196 16.71 2.45 -16.70
N LYS A 197 17.89 3.05 -16.97
CA LYS A 197 19.17 2.33 -17.05
C LYS A 197 19.54 1.59 -15.75
N ILE A 198 18.93 1.96 -14.62
CA ILE A 198 19.20 1.38 -13.30
C ILE A 198 18.80 -0.10 -13.27
N LEU A 199 17.63 -0.46 -13.77
CA LEU A 199 17.19 -1.87 -13.82
C LEU A 199 17.74 -2.62 -15.04
N LYS A 200 17.94 -1.95 -16.19
CA LYS A 200 18.58 -2.59 -17.36
C LYS A 200 20.02 -3.06 -17.09
N LYS A 201 20.72 -2.43 -16.15
CA LYS A 201 22.10 -2.82 -15.75
C LYS A 201 22.11 -3.96 -14.73
N ILE A 202 20.95 -4.34 -14.19
CA ILE A 202 20.75 -5.31 -13.12
C ILE A 202 19.94 -6.53 -13.61
N SER A 203 19.27 -6.42 -14.72
CA SER A 203 18.62 -7.54 -15.43
C SER A 203 19.65 -8.40 -16.13
#